data_a679078cbee095ff352ac63f9731a103
#
_entry.id   a679078cbee095ff352ac63f9731a103
#
_cell.length_a   1.000
_cell.length_b   1.000
_cell.length_c   1.000
_cell.angle_alpha   90.00
_cell.angle_beta   90.00
_cell.angle_gamma   90.00
#
_symmetry.space_group_name_H-M   'P 1'
#
loop_
_entity.id
_entity.type
_entity.pdbx_description
1 polymer ?
#
loop_
_entity_poly.entity_id
_entity_poly.type
_entity_poly.pdbx_seq_one_letter_code
_entity_poly.pdbx_strand_id
1 'polypeptide(L)'
;ALALNNNKITKIHPKAFQPTKKLRRLYLSHNQLTEIPTNLPNTLAELRIHANKVKKIHKDAFKGMKSLHVLEMSANPLNNDGIEPGAFEGVNIYHIRIAEAKLTSIPKGLPSSLLELHLDDNKITAIEIEDFNRYKDLQRLGLGNNKIKDVENGSFANIPSIREIHLEKNKLKKVPPGLPELKYLQVVFLHSNHIAKLGVNDFCPTGRRKKKALYSGISLFNNPVKYWEVQPSTFRCILARNSVQLGNFLK
;
A
#
# COMPACT_ATOMS: atom_id res chain seq x y z
N ALA A 1 -5.98 -23.72 10.07
CA ALA A 1 -5.28 -22.55 10.62
C ALA A 1 -4.55 -22.94 11.90
N LEU A 2 -3.43 -22.29 12.17
CA LEU A 2 -2.69 -22.39 13.43
C LEU A 2 -2.44 -20.96 13.94
N ALA A 3 -2.90 -20.68 15.16
CA ALA A 3 -2.73 -19.39 15.81
C ALA A 3 -1.77 -19.50 16.99
N LEU A 4 -0.65 -18.80 16.90
CA LEU A 4 0.41 -18.72 17.89
C LEU A 4 0.68 -17.27 18.30
N ASN A 5 -0.29 -16.39 18.08
CA ASN A 5 -0.18 -14.97 18.42
C ASN A 5 -0.02 -14.73 19.92
N ASN A 6 0.53 -13.55 20.27
CA ASN A 6 0.63 -13.08 21.66
C ASN A 6 1.38 -14.06 22.57
N ASN A 7 2.51 -14.54 22.09
CA ASN A 7 3.43 -15.41 22.84
C ASN A 7 4.81 -14.74 22.94
N LYS A 8 5.77 -15.46 23.47
CA LYS A 8 7.17 -15.01 23.59
C LYS A 8 8.09 -15.80 22.68
N ILE A 9 7.58 -16.24 21.52
CA ILE A 9 8.32 -17.10 20.60
C ILE A 9 9.46 -16.28 19.97
N THR A 10 10.68 -16.73 20.21
CA THR A 10 11.91 -16.12 19.66
C THR A 10 12.42 -16.85 18.44
N LYS A 11 12.15 -18.16 18.34
CA LYS A 11 12.62 -19.03 17.24
C LYS A 11 11.64 -20.19 17.04
N ILE A 12 11.51 -20.61 15.80
CA ILE A 12 10.73 -21.81 15.42
C ILE A 12 11.69 -22.80 14.79
N HIS A 13 11.65 -24.05 15.28
CA HIS A 13 12.51 -25.09 14.75
C HIS A 13 12.16 -25.36 13.27
N PRO A 14 13.14 -25.55 12.36
CA PRO A 14 12.90 -25.74 10.93
C PRO A 14 11.97 -26.92 10.58
N LYS A 15 11.86 -27.92 11.46
CA LYS A 15 10.98 -29.08 11.29
C LYS A 15 9.62 -28.93 11.97
N ALA A 16 9.33 -27.78 12.62
CA ALA A 16 8.10 -27.61 13.41
C ALA A 16 6.82 -27.81 12.58
N PHE A 17 6.83 -27.41 11.33
CA PHE A 17 5.67 -27.49 10.46
C PHE A 17 5.68 -28.69 9.49
N GLN A 18 6.69 -29.57 9.56
CA GLN A 18 6.76 -30.75 8.69
C GLN A 18 5.51 -31.63 8.72
N PRO A 19 4.87 -31.89 9.89
CA PRO A 19 3.65 -32.67 9.95
C PRO A 19 2.41 -31.95 9.41
N THR A 20 2.45 -30.63 9.24
CA THR A 20 1.28 -29.80 8.98
C THR A 20 0.97 -29.65 7.48
N LYS A 21 0.91 -30.76 6.76
CA LYS A 21 0.75 -30.79 5.27
C LYS A 21 -0.54 -30.13 4.72
N LYS A 22 -1.50 -29.80 5.60
CA LYS A 22 -2.77 -29.15 5.23
C LYS A 22 -2.89 -27.72 5.79
N LEU A 23 -1.82 -27.17 6.38
CA LEU A 23 -1.86 -25.83 6.97
C LEU A 23 -1.97 -24.78 5.86
N ARG A 24 -3.00 -23.93 5.98
CA ARG A 24 -3.29 -22.85 5.03
C ARG A 24 -3.12 -21.45 5.62
N ARG A 25 -3.27 -21.30 6.93
CA ARG A 25 -3.14 -20.01 7.63
C ARG A 25 -2.28 -20.17 8.85
N LEU A 26 -1.25 -19.35 8.97
CA LEU A 26 -0.33 -19.31 10.11
C LEU A 26 -0.27 -17.90 10.68
N TYR A 27 -0.60 -17.77 11.96
CA TYR A 27 -0.64 -16.51 12.68
C TYR A 27 0.43 -16.52 13.78
N LEU A 28 1.48 -15.71 13.61
CA LEU A 28 2.65 -15.60 14.47
C LEU A 28 2.82 -14.18 15.05
N SER A 29 1.80 -13.35 14.96
CA SER A 29 1.87 -11.95 15.33
C SER A 29 2.06 -11.76 16.84
N HIS A 30 2.66 -10.62 17.23
CA HIS A 30 2.95 -10.31 18.63
C HIS A 30 3.82 -11.39 19.32
N ASN A 31 4.95 -11.67 18.72
CA ASN A 31 6.00 -12.54 19.26
C ASN A 31 7.35 -11.82 19.23
N GLN A 32 8.44 -12.54 19.32
CA GLN A 32 9.80 -11.99 19.31
C GLN A 32 10.66 -12.59 18.20
N LEU A 33 10.05 -13.01 17.10
CA LEU A 33 10.75 -13.60 15.96
C LEU A 33 11.64 -12.55 15.30
N THR A 34 12.89 -12.90 15.03
CA THR A 34 13.86 -12.05 14.32
C THR A 34 13.96 -12.33 12.84
N GLU A 35 13.38 -13.43 12.39
CA GLU A 35 13.38 -13.88 11.00
C GLU A 35 12.05 -14.56 10.65
N ILE A 36 11.76 -14.68 9.36
CA ILE A 36 10.65 -15.49 8.85
C ILE A 36 11.03 -16.97 9.06
N PRO A 37 10.15 -17.80 9.64
CA PRO A 37 10.45 -19.23 9.83
C PRO A 37 10.76 -19.92 8.50
N THR A 38 11.79 -20.75 8.51
CA THR A 38 12.15 -21.56 7.35
C THR A 38 11.28 -22.81 7.23
N ASN A 39 11.24 -23.41 6.03
CA ASN A 39 10.50 -24.64 5.75
C ASN A 39 9.00 -24.57 6.11
N LEU A 40 8.40 -23.41 5.85
CA LEU A 40 6.95 -23.26 5.93
C LEU A 40 6.27 -24.20 4.91
N PRO A 41 5.08 -24.74 5.22
CA PRO A 41 4.37 -25.61 4.30
C PRO A 41 4.04 -24.87 2.99
N ASN A 42 4.26 -25.51 1.85
CA ASN A 42 3.92 -24.96 0.54
C ASN A 42 2.41 -24.82 0.31
N THR A 43 1.59 -25.41 1.17
CA THR A 43 0.13 -25.24 1.20
C THR A 43 -0.31 -23.95 1.86
N LEU A 44 0.61 -23.20 2.51
CA LEU A 44 0.28 -21.99 3.24
C LEU A 44 -0.22 -20.91 2.27
N ALA A 45 -1.41 -20.39 2.55
CA ALA A 45 -2.05 -19.34 1.77
C ALA A 45 -1.96 -17.97 2.43
N GLU A 46 -1.83 -17.93 3.75
CA GLU A 46 -1.78 -16.70 4.53
C GLU A 46 -0.76 -16.81 5.66
N LEU A 47 0.15 -15.84 5.71
CA LEU A 47 1.12 -15.65 6.79
C LEU A 47 0.93 -14.30 7.43
N ARG A 48 0.66 -14.26 8.73
CA ARG A 48 0.67 -13.04 9.54
C ARG A 48 1.77 -13.13 10.59
N ILE A 49 2.72 -12.21 10.49
CA ILE A 49 3.91 -12.15 11.37
C ILE A 49 4.16 -10.71 11.85
N HIS A 50 3.12 -9.87 11.91
CA HIS A 50 3.24 -8.49 12.36
C HIS A 50 3.59 -8.40 13.86
N ALA A 51 4.11 -7.26 14.28
CA ALA A 51 4.56 -7.02 15.64
C ALA A 51 5.57 -8.09 16.14
N ASN A 52 6.64 -8.22 15.38
CA ASN A 52 7.80 -9.05 15.70
C ASN A 52 9.11 -8.22 15.58
N LYS A 53 10.24 -8.86 15.47
CA LYS A 53 11.56 -8.24 15.35
C LYS A 53 12.26 -8.56 14.02
N VAL A 54 11.49 -8.86 12.99
CA VAL A 54 12.01 -9.23 11.66
C VAL A 54 12.64 -8.03 10.99
N LYS A 55 13.93 -8.14 10.66
CA LYS A 55 14.71 -7.09 10.00
C LYS A 55 14.99 -7.37 8.53
N LYS A 56 14.89 -8.65 8.12
CA LYS A 56 15.24 -9.09 6.77
C LYS A 56 14.23 -10.09 6.21
N ILE A 57 14.03 -10.00 4.90
CA ILE A 57 13.38 -11.02 4.08
C ILE A 57 14.45 -11.55 3.13
N HIS A 58 14.93 -12.76 3.40
CA HIS A 58 15.96 -13.41 2.58
C HIS A 58 15.38 -13.87 1.25
N LYS A 59 16.21 -13.94 0.21
CA LYS A 59 15.81 -14.31 -1.16
C LYS A 59 15.06 -15.65 -1.25
N ASP A 60 15.33 -16.57 -0.34
CA ASP A 60 14.69 -17.89 -0.33
C ASP A 60 13.55 -18.02 0.71
N ALA A 61 13.16 -16.91 1.38
CA ALA A 61 12.18 -16.92 2.47
C ALA A 61 10.84 -17.56 2.07
N PHE A 62 10.41 -17.33 0.84
CA PHE A 62 9.11 -17.83 0.32
C PHE A 62 9.28 -18.84 -0.82
N LYS A 63 10.48 -19.42 -1.00
CA LYS A 63 10.76 -20.34 -2.09
C LYS A 63 9.80 -21.55 -2.08
N GLY A 64 9.17 -21.78 -3.23
CA GLY A 64 8.23 -22.89 -3.41
C GLY A 64 6.83 -22.67 -2.82
N MET A 65 6.57 -21.53 -2.17
CA MET A 65 5.28 -21.23 -1.55
C MET A 65 4.27 -20.69 -2.58
N LYS A 66 3.91 -21.51 -3.56
CA LYS A 66 3.03 -21.12 -4.68
C LYS A 66 1.60 -20.77 -4.25
N SER A 67 1.18 -21.24 -3.07
CA SER A 67 -0.16 -20.99 -2.52
C SER A 67 -0.24 -19.73 -1.66
N LEU A 68 0.90 -19.06 -1.38
CA LEU A 68 0.93 -17.90 -0.51
C LEU A 68 0.33 -16.67 -1.24
N HIS A 69 -0.79 -16.18 -0.73
CA HIS A 69 -1.54 -15.07 -1.32
C HIS A 69 -1.58 -13.84 -0.42
N VAL A 70 -1.45 -14.01 0.89
CA VAL A 70 -1.53 -12.92 1.87
C VAL A 70 -0.31 -12.93 2.79
N LEU A 71 0.38 -11.80 2.86
CA LEU A 71 1.52 -11.57 3.74
C LEU A 71 1.29 -10.29 4.56
N GLU A 72 1.18 -10.43 5.88
CA GLU A 72 1.06 -9.33 6.83
C GLU A 72 2.31 -9.29 7.72
N MET A 73 3.13 -8.24 7.55
CA MET A 73 4.42 -8.08 8.23
C MET A 73 4.57 -6.73 8.94
N SER A 74 3.49 -6.00 9.14
CA SER A 74 3.53 -4.68 9.78
C SER A 74 4.18 -4.71 11.17
N ALA A 75 4.61 -3.56 11.66
CA ALA A 75 5.24 -3.41 12.97
C ALA A 75 6.45 -4.35 13.18
N ASN A 76 7.25 -4.49 12.14
CA ASN A 76 8.59 -5.10 12.19
C ASN A 76 9.66 -4.06 11.84
N PRO A 77 10.88 -4.16 12.37
CA PRO A 77 11.94 -3.18 12.07
C PRO A 77 12.60 -3.39 10.69
N LEU A 78 11.79 -3.70 9.68
CA LEU A 78 12.21 -3.94 8.29
C LEU A 78 12.47 -2.59 7.59
N ASN A 79 13.62 -2.46 6.94
CA ASN A 79 13.96 -1.35 6.04
C ASN A 79 14.11 -1.85 4.60
N ASN A 80 14.37 -0.94 3.65
CA ASN A 80 14.51 -1.30 2.25
C ASN A 80 15.65 -2.30 2.00
N ASP A 81 16.81 -2.11 2.64
CA ASP A 81 17.98 -3.00 2.49
C ASP A 81 17.74 -4.38 3.11
N GLY A 82 16.76 -4.50 3.97
CA GLY A 82 16.35 -5.77 4.56
C GLY A 82 15.55 -6.66 3.60
N ILE A 83 15.09 -6.16 2.46
CA ILE A 83 14.39 -6.95 1.45
C ILE A 83 15.41 -7.37 0.39
N GLU A 84 15.86 -8.61 0.45
CA GLU A 84 16.87 -9.10 -0.49
C GLU A 84 16.31 -9.19 -1.91
N PRO A 85 17.12 -8.87 -2.94
CA PRO A 85 16.73 -9.08 -4.33
C PRO A 85 16.30 -10.53 -4.59
N GLY A 86 15.16 -10.72 -5.23
CA GLY A 86 14.59 -12.05 -5.48
C GLY A 86 13.80 -12.67 -4.31
N ALA A 87 13.64 -11.97 -3.18
CA ALA A 87 12.89 -12.47 -2.01
C ALA A 87 11.46 -12.94 -2.35
N PHE A 88 10.85 -12.34 -3.35
CA PHE A 88 9.49 -12.66 -3.81
C PHE A 88 9.46 -13.37 -5.18
N GLU A 89 10.58 -13.96 -5.59
CA GLU A 89 10.63 -14.67 -6.87
C GLU A 89 9.79 -15.94 -6.83
N GLY A 90 8.98 -16.14 -7.87
CA GLY A 90 8.17 -17.35 -8.05
C GLY A 90 6.96 -17.47 -7.12
N VAL A 91 6.56 -16.38 -6.40
CA VAL A 91 5.34 -16.35 -5.58
C VAL A 91 4.28 -15.45 -6.20
N ASN A 92 3.01 -15.79 -5.96
CA ASN A 92 1.83 -15.06 -6.45
C ASN A 92 1.05 -14.45 -5.29
N ILE A 93 1.69 -13.55 -4.55
CA ILE A 93 1.03 -12.85 -3.44
C ILE A 93 0.17 -11.73 -4.00
N TYR A 94 -1.08 -11.66 -3.57
CA TYR A 94 -2.06 -10.65 -3.99
C TYR A 94 -2.17 -9.50 -3.00
N HIS A 95 -1.87 -9.75 -1.72
CA HIS A 95 -1.97 -8.78 -0.66
C HIS A 95 -0.69 -8.77 0.17
N ILE A 96 0.00 -7.62 0.20
CA ILE A 96 1.15 -7.37 1.08
C ILE A 96 0.87 -6.16 1.95
N ARG A 97 1.11 -6.30 3.25
CA ARG A 97 1.12 -5.20 4.19
C ARG A 97 2.44 -5.15 4.96
N ILE A 98 3.14 -4.03 4.85
CA ILE A 98 4.39 -3.71 5.56
C ILE A 98 4.23 -2.28 6.10
N ALA A 99 3.25 -2.08 6.96
CA ALA A 99 3.02 -0.83 7.66
C ALA A 99 3.87 -0.75 8.95
N GLU A 100 4.01 0.44 9.52
CA GLU A 100 4.76 0.63 10.78
C GLU A 100 6.16 -0.01 10.77
N ALA A 101 6.86 0.10 9.64
CA ALA A 101 8.23 -0.39 9.46
C ALA A 101 9.21 0.79 9.32
N LYS A 102 10.35 0.56 8.70
CA LYS A 102 11.39 1.58 8.52
C LYS A 102 11.68 1.87 7.05
N LEU A 103 10.68 1.68 6.18
CA LEU A 103 10.83 1.92 4.74
C LEU A 103 10.97 3.42 4.46
N THR A 104 11.95 3.78 3.65
CA THR A 104 12.23 5.16 3.21
C THR A 104 11.87 5.42 1.76
N SER A 105 11.62 4.36 1.01
CA SER A 105 11.15 4.34 -0.38
C SER A 105 10.20 3.15 -0.60
N ILE A 106 9.49 3.15 -1.70
CA ILE A 106 8.66 2.00 -2.09
C ILE A 106 9.58 0.81 -2.38
N PRO A 107 9.35 -0.37 -1.75
CA PRO A 107 10.21 -1.53 -1.94
C PRO A 107 10.20 -2.01 -3.38
N LYS A 108 11.37 -2.32 -3.91
CA LYS A 108 11.52 -2.92 -5.25
C LYS A 108 11.40 -4.43 -5.20
N GLY A 109 11.01 -5.05 -6.30
CA GLY A 109 11.00 -6.50 -6.44
C GLY A 109 9.85 -7.23 -5.74
N LEU A 110 8.80 -6.52 -5.30
CA LEU A 110 7.58 -7.16 -4.80
C LEU A 110 6.87 -7.93 -5.95
N PRO A 111 5.98 -8.88 -5.63
CA PRO A 111 5.29 -9.68 -6.63
C PRO A 111 4.48 -8.84 -7.62
N SER A 112 4.57 -9.14 -8.91
CA SER A 112 3.75 -8.47 -9.94
C SER A 112 2.26 -8.81 -9.88
N SER A 113 1.91 -9.86 -9.16
CA SER A 113 0.53 -10.31 -8.91
C SER A 113 -0.26 -9.46 -7.92
N LEU A 114 0.36 -8.43 -7.31
CA LEU A 114 -0.27 -7.62 -6.28
C LEU A 114 -1.58 -6.98 -6.75
N LEU A 115 -2.62 -7.14 -5.94
CA LEU A 115 -3.89 -6.44 -6.00
C LEU A 115 -3.98 -5.35 -4.93
N GLU A 116 -3.36 -5.59 -3.77
CA GLU A 116 -3.32 -4.64 -2.66
C GLU A 116 -1.91 -4.54 -2.08
N LEU A 117 -1.43 -3.30 -1.92
CA LEU A 117 -0.13 -3.00 -1.31
C LEU A 117 -0.33 -1.92 -0.25
N HIS A 118 -0.03 -2.24 1.00
CA HIS A 118 -0.14 -1.32 2.13
C HIS A 118 1.24 -1.06 2.75
N LEU A 119 1.69 0.19 2.63
CA LEU A 119 2.97 0.70 3.14
C LEU A 119 2.75 1.91 4.05
N ASP A 120 1.60 1.98 4.71
CA ASP A 120 1.24 3.06 5.61
C ASP A 120 2.19 3.14 6.81
N ASP A 121 2.26 4.28 7.47
CA ASP A 121 3.05 4.46 8.70
C ASP A 121 4.55 4.13 8.54
N ASN A 122 5.14 4.51 7.41
CA ASN A 122 6.56 4.38 7.13
C ASN A 122 7.24 5.76 7.05
N LYS A 123 8.38 5.83 6.40
CA LYS A 123 9.19 7.05 6.22
C LYS A 123 9.43 7.37 4.75
N ILE A 124 8.56 6.90 3.86
CA ILE A 124 8.67 7.09 2.41
C ILE A 124 8.58 8.58 2.08
N THR A 125 9.50 9.07 1.26
CA THR A 125 9.64 10.52 0.99
C THR A 125 9.17 10.95 -0.39
N ALA A 126 9.14 10.03 -1.35
CA ALA A 126 8.74 10.28 -2.73
C ALA A 126 8.11 9.06 -3.38
N ILE A 127 7.38 9.28 -4.47
CA ILE A 127 6.93 8.24 -5.40
C ILE A 127 7.63 8.51 -6.73
N GLU A 128 8.42 7.55 -7.18
CA GLU A 128 9.19 7.61 -8.43
C GLU A 128 8.46 6.87 -9.56
N ILE A 129 8.77 7.23 -10.81
CA ILE A 129 8.09 6.67 -11.99
C ILE A 129 8.23 5.14 -12.09
N GLU A 130 9.35 4.60 -11.62
CA GLU A 130 9.63 3.16 -11.70
C GLU A 130 9.01 2.34 -10.58
N ASP A 131 8.52 2.97 -9.52
CA ASP A 131 8.06 2.28 -8.31
C ASP A 131 6.94 1.28 -8.56
N PHE A 132 6.11 1.54 -9.57
CA PHE A 132 4.94 0.74 -9.86
C PHE A 132 4.98 0.00 -11.20
N ASN A 133 6.12 -0.06 -11.88
CA ASN A 133 6.24 -0.65 -13.22
C ASN A 133 5.67 -2.07 -13.36
N ARG A 134 5.69 -2.83 -12.27
CA ARG A 134 5.32 -4.25 -12.24
C ARG A 134 3.86 -4.52 -11.86
N TYR A 135 3.14 -3.53 -11.31
CA TYR A 135 1.87 -3.78 -10.58
C TYR A 135 0.64 -3.39 -11.40
N LYS A 136 0.48 -3.97 -12.61
CA LYS A 136 -0.57 -3.60 -13.56
C LYS A 136 -2.00 -3.88 -13.05
N ASP A 137 -2.14 -4.86 -12.15
CA ASP A 137 -3.43 -5.27 -11.59
C ASP A 137 -3.71 -4.66 -10.21
N LEU A 138 -2.82 -3.79 -9.71
CA LEU A 138 -2.98 -3.17 -8.40
C LEU A 138 -4.27 -2.35 -8.33
N GLN A 139 -5.09 -2.64 -7.32
CA GLN A 139 -6.40 -2.01 -7.11
C GLN A 139 -6.43 -1.10 -5.89
N ARG A 140 -5.63 -1.40 -4.85
CA ARG A 140 -5.53 -0.58 -3.63
C ARG A 140 -4.07 -0.31 -3.28
N LEU A 141 -3.77 0.96 -3.01
CA LEU A 141 -2.43 1.42 -2.62
C LEU A 141 -2.53 2.24 -1.33
N GLY A 142 -1.92 1.75 -0.26
CA GLY A 142 -1.82 2.42 1.04
C GLY A 142 -0.43 3.04 1.21
N LEU A 143 -0.38 4.36 1.30
CA LEU A 143 0.80 5.18 1.56
C LEU A 143 0.50 6.29 2.60
N GLY A 144 -0.55 6.12 3.36
CA GLY A 144 -0.94 7.06 4.42
C GLY A 144 0.13 7.17 5.52
N ASN A 145 0.19 8.33 6.18
CA ASN A 145 1.11 8.59 7.27
C ASN A 145 2.58 8.28 6.94
N ASN A 146 3.05 8.82 5.82
CA ASN A 146 4.45 8.79 5.38
C ASN A 146 5.04 10.22 5.38
N LYS A 147 6.10 10.43 4.64
CA LYS A 147 6.78 11.74 4.49
C LYS A 147 6.81 12.19 3.04
N ILE A 148 5.86 11.73 2.22
CA ILE A 148 5.85 11.96 0.78
C ILE A 148 5.63 13.45 0.50
N LYS A 149 6.59 14.05 -0.20
CA LYS A 149 6.55 15.44 -0.66
C LYS A 149 6.25 15.54 -2.14
N ASP A 150 6.77 14.61 -2.91
CA ASP A 150 6.76 14.61 -4.36
C ASP A 150 6.25 13.28 -4.92
N VAL A 151 5.49 13.41 -6.01
CA VAL A 151 5.04 12.30 -6.85
C VAL A 151 5.47 12.62 -8.27
N GLU A 152 6.35 11.78 -8.81
CA GLU A 152 6.85 11.98 -10.17
C GLU A 152 5.75 11.79 -11.20
N ASN A 153 5.74 12.68 -12.21
CA ASN A 153 4.74 12.61 -13.27
C ASN A 153 4.85 11.28 -14.04
N GLY A 154 3.71 10.63 -14.25
CA GLY A 154 3.65 9.34 -14.93
C GLY A 154 3.72 8.12 -14.00
N SER A 155 4.07 8.29 -12.71
CA SER A 155 4.16 7.16 -11.75
C SER A 155 2.87 6.33 -11.70
N PHE A 156 1.72 6.97 -11.63
CA PHE A 156 0.43 6.29 -11.55
C PHE A 156 -0.04 5.68 -12.88
N ALA A 157 0.55 6.08 -14.01
CA ALA A 157 0.24 5.44 -15.30
C ALA A 157 0.59 3.95 -15.31
N ASN A 158 1.48 3.53 -14.43
CA ASN A 158 1.92 2.14 -14.28
C ASN A 158 0.93 1.25 -13.51
N ILE A 159 -0.07 1.84 -12.83
CA ILE A 159 -1.12 1.12 -12.09
C ILE A 159 -2.52 1.42 -12.65
N PRO A 160 -2.81 1.06 -13.90
CA PRO A 160 -4.03 1.46 -14.59
C PRO A 160 -5.32 0.88 -13.99
N SER A 161 -5.21 -0.19 -13.18
CA SER A 161 -6.34 -0.88 -12.54
C SER A 161 -6.72 -0.30 -11.17
N ILE A 162 -5.98 0.70 -10.70
CA ILE A 162 -6.15 1.27 -9.35
C ILE A 162 -7.55 1.83 -9.12
N ARG A 163 -8.13 1.55 -7.96
CA ARG A 163 -9.46 1.97 -7.51
C ARG A 163 -9.41 2.87 -6.28
N GLU A 164 -8.39 2.67 -5.42
CA GLU A 164 -8.27 3.37 -4.17
C GLU A 164 -6.80 3.72 -3.87
N ILE A 165 -6.53 4.99 -3.52
CA ILE A 165 -5.20 5.48 -3.16
C ILE A 165 -5.28 6.22 -1.82
N HIS A 166 -4.46 5.80 -0.88
CA HIS A 166 -4.25 6.46 0.41
C HIS A 166 -2.95 7.26 0.40
N LEU A 167 -3.05 8.56 0.51
CA LEU A 167 -1.94 9.51 0.60
C LEU A 167 -2.16 10.54 1.73
N GLU A 168 -3.13 10.26 2.60
CA GLU A 168 -3.40 11.12 3.76
C GLU A 168 -2.19 11.20 4.70
N LYS A 169 -2.12 12.27 5.49
CA LYS A 169 -1.05 12.49 6.48
C LYS A 169 0.35 12.39 5.86
N ASN A 170 0.57 13.05 4.74
CA ASN A 170 1.85 13.21 4.07
C ASN A 170 2.27 14.69 4.02
N LYS A 171 3.18 15.04 3.14
CA LYS A 171 3.73 16.41 3.01
C LYS A 171 3.49 16.99 1.61
N LEU A 172 2.48 16.51 0.90
CA LEU A 172 2.14 16.96 -0.44
C LEU A 172 1.71 18.41 -0.43
N LYS A 173 2.29 19.22 -1.31
CA LYS A 173 1.94 20.64 -1.50
C LYS A 173 0.92 20.86 -2.61
N LYS A 174 0.68 19.85 -3.43
CA LYS A 174 -0.27 19.84 -4.55
C LYS A 174 -0.89 18.46 -4.70
N VAL A 175 -2.01 18.41 -5.41
CA VAL A 175 -2.61 17.14 -5.82
C VAL A 175 -1.62 16.38 -6.70
N PRO A 176 -1.38 15.08 -6.48
CA PRO A 176 -0.47 14.28 -7.29
C PRO A 176 -0.89 14.29 -8.76
N PRO A 177 0.07 14.37 -9.70
CA PRO A 177 -0.23 14.29 -11.13
C PRO A 177 -0.72 12.88 -11.51
N GLY A 178 -1.47 12.79 -12.60
CA GLY A 178 -1.89 11.52 -13.20
C GLY A 178 -3.21 10.95 -12.67
N LEU A 179 -3.84 11.55 -11.66
CA LEU A 179 -5.15 11.07 -11.16
C LEU A 179 -6.26 11.13 -12.23
N PRO A 180 -6.36 12.16 -13.08
CA PRO A 180 -7.37 12.23 -14.13
C PRO A 180 -7.35 11.07 -15.14
N GLU A 181 -6.17 10.50 -15.39
CA GLU A 181 -5.96 9.41 -16.36
C GLU A 181 -6.35 8.04 -15.81
N LEU A 182 -6.52 7.92 -14.49
CA LEU A 182 -6.86 6.67 -13.81
C LEU A 182 -8.35 6.37 -13.97
N LYS A 183 -8.68 5.56 -14.98
CA LYS A 183 -10.07 5.30 -15.41
C LYS A 183 -10.97 4.70 -14.33
N TYR A 184 -10.39 3.90 -13.43
CA TYR A 184 -11.12 3.14 -12.40
C TYR A 184 -11.00 3.72 -11.00
N LEU A 185 -10.18 4.76 -10.81
CA LEU A 185 -9.99 5.37 -9.49
C LEU A 185 -11.30 5.97 -8.97
N GLN A 186 -11.74 5.49 -7.82
CA GLN A 186 -13.00 5.86 -7.16
C GLN A 186 -12.77 6.59 -5.84
N VAL A 187 -11.67 6.25 -5.14
CA VAL A 187 -11.41 6.79 -3.81
C VAL A 187 -9.97 7.29 -3.72
N VAL A 188 -9.78 8.52 -3.27
CA VAL A 188 -8.46 9.08 -2.98
C VAL A 188 -8.48 9.86 -1.68
N PHE A 189 -7.61 9.47 -0.75
CA PHE A 189 -7.42 10.15 0.53
C PHE A 189 -6.21 11.06 0.45
N LEU A 190 -6.44 12.37 0.56
CA LEU A 190 -5.43 13.43 0.51
C LEU A 190 -5.48 14.35 1.73
N HIS A 191 -6.33 14.05 2.70
CA HIS A 191 -6.45 14.87 3.90
C HIS A 191 -5.15 14.92 4.72
N SER A 192 -5.00 15.96 5.51
CA SER A 192 -3.81 16.14 6.36
C SER A 192 -2.51 16.17 5.56
N ASN A 193 -2.49 16.97 4.51
CA ASN A 193 -1.32 17.30 3.72
C ASN A 193 -1.09 18.83 3.76
N HIS A 194 -0.32 19.39 2.83
CA HIS A 194 -0.02 20.82 2.70
C HIS A 194 -0.53 21.38 1.38
N ILE A 195 -1.61 20.82 0.83
CA ILE A 195 -2.19 21.23 -0.44
C ILE A 195 -2.88 22.57 -0.23
N ALA A 196 -2.40 23.63 -0.92
CA ALA A 196 -2.91 24.98 -0.78
C ALA A 196 -3.88 25.37 -1.89
N LYS A 197 -3.76 24.76 -3.07
CA LYS A 197 -4.58 25.08 -4.24
C LYS A 197 -5.02 23.81 -4.96
N LEU A 198 -6.22 23.87 -5.54
CA LEU A 198 -6.74 22.82 -6.40
C LEU A 198 -6.90 23.38 -7.83
N GLY A 199 -6.30 22.67 -8.78
CA GLY A 199 -6.50 22.92 -10.20
C GLY A 199 -7.80 22.31 -10.71
N VAL A 200 -8.42 22.95 -11.69
CA VAL A 200 -9.68 22.50 -12.30
C VAL A 200 -9.60 21.10 -12.92
N ASN A 201 -8.40 20.66 -13.24
CA ASN A 201 -8.15 19.37 -13.91
C ASN A 201 -7.38 18.37 -13.01
N ASP A 202 -7.27 18.61 -11.70
CA ASP A 202 -6.50 17.75 -10.81
C ASP A 202 -7.10 16.35 -10.63
N PHE A 203 -8.42 16.22 -10.75
CA PHE A 203 -9.13 14.95 -10.52
C PHE A 203 -9.81 14.38 -11.76
N CYS A 204 -10.28 15.24 -12.65
CA CYS A 204 -11.14 14.85 -13.73
C CYS A 204 -10.47 15.03 -15.09
N PRO A 205 -10.60 14.05 -16.00
CA PRO A 205 -10.00 14.13 -17.32
C PRO A 205 -10.57 15.26 -18.15
N THR A 206 -9.77 15.77 -19.09
CA THR A 206 -10.14 16.84 -20.03
C THR A 206 -10.53 16.28 -21.39
N GLY A 207 -11.27 17.09 -22.16
CA GLY A 207 -11.67 16.78 -23.54
C GLY A 207 -12.61 15.57 -23.63
N ARG A 208 -12.38 14.71 -24.62
CA ARG A 208 -13.22 13.51 -24.89
C ARG A 208 -12.91 12.32 -23.98
N ARG A 209 -11.87 12.41 -23.15
CA ARG A 209 -11.50 11.34 -22.21
C ARG A 209 -12.56 11.27 -21.11
N LYS A 210 -13.04 10.06 -20.82
CA LYS A 210 -14.01 9.81 -19.75
C LYS A 210 -13.45 8.82 -18.75
N LYS A 211 -13.73 9.04 -17.47
CA LYS A 211 -13.55 8.00 -16.44
C LYS A 211 -14.57 6.89 -16.67
N LYS A 212 -14.15 5.64 -16.41
CA LYS A 212 -15.05 4.49 -16.38
C LYS A 212 -15.79 4.38 -15.04
N ALA A 213 -15.18 4.88 -13.97
CA ALA A 213 -15.78 5.00 -12.65
C ALA A 213 -15.70 6.44 -12.16
N LEU A 214 -16.80 6.94 -11.58
CA LEU A 214 -16.84 8.24 -10.91
C LEU A 214 -16.23 8.14 -9.51
N TYR A 215 -15.73 9.26 -8.99
CA TYR A 215 -15.27 9.31 -7.60
C TYR A 215 -16.45 9.17 -6.64
N SER A 216 -16.35 8.21 -5.74
CA SER A 216 -17.23 8.02 -4.58
C SER A 216 -16.63 8.59 -3.28
N GLY A 217 -15.33 8.90 -3.28
CA GLY A 217 -14.66 9.48 -2.13
C GLY A 217 -13.39 10.25 -2.51
N ILE A 218 -13.38 11.57 -2.22
CA ILE A 218 -12.18 12.42 -2.27
C ILE A 218 -12.11 13.13 -0.92
N SER A 219 -11.09 12.85 -0.12
CA SER A 219 -10.90 13.56 1.14
C SER A 219 -9.75 14.56 1.06
N LEU A 220 -10.03 15.82 1.34
CA LEU A 220 -9.11 16.94 1.27
C LEU A 220 -9.07 17.79 2.55
N PHE A 221 -9.84 17.43 3.57
CA PHE A 221 -9.87 18.17 4.83
C PHE A 221 -8.48 18.22 5.49
N ASN A 222 -8.30 19.18 6.38
CA ASN A 222 -7.02 19.43 7.04
C ASN A 222 -5.86 19.68 6.04
N ASN A 223 -6.17 20.41 4.96
CA ASN A 223 -5.22 21.01 4.03
C ASN A 223 -5.44 22.54 4.04
N PRO A 224 -4.43 23.35 3.71
CA PRO A 224 -4.58 24.82 3.62
C PRO A 224 -5.36 25.29 2.38
N VAL A 225 -6.16 24.43 1.77
CA VAL A 225 -7.02 24.77 0.63
C VAL A 225 -8.07 25.79 1.06
N LYS A 226 -8.15 26.90 0.36
CA LYS A 226 -9.23 27.86 0.49
C LYS A 226 -10.41 27.38 -0.35
N TYR A 227 -11.38 26.72 0.28
CA TYR A 227 -12.51 26.08 -0.42
C TYR A 227 -13.36 27.05 -1.24
N TRP A 228 -13.40 28.34 -0.87
CA TRP A 228 -14.10 29.39 -1.64
C TRP A 228 -13.40 29.79 -2.95
N GLU A 229 -12.11 29.40 -3.11
CA GLU A 229 -11.36 29.60 -4.37
C GLU A 229 -11.49 28.37 -5.30
N VAL A 230 -12.09 27.27 -4.82
CA VAL A 230 -12.21 26.03 -5.59
C VAL A 230 -13.34 26.14 -6.61
N GLN A 231 -13.00 25.92 -7.87
CA GLN A 231 -13.98 25.95 -8.95
C GLN A 231 -14.87 24.68 -8.90
N PRO A 232 -16.20 24.79 -9.01
CA PRO A 232 -17.10 23.64 -9.01
C PRO A 232 -16.75 22.58 -10.08
N SER A 233 -16.20 22.99 -11.22
CA SER A 233 -15.76 22.12 -12.31
C SER A 233 -14.57 21.21 -11.94
N THR A 234 -13.85 21.51 -10.87
CA THR A 234 -12.79 20.64 -10.33
C THR A 234 -13.31 19.24 -10.00
N PHE A 235 -14.57 19.15 -9.58
CA PHE A 235 -15.20 17.89 -9.16
C PHE A 235 -16.30 17.43 -10.12
N ARG A 236 -16.18 17.70 -11.42
CA ARG A 236 -17.19 17.33 -12.43
C ARG A 236 -17.38 15.83 -12.68
N CYS A 237 -16.48 14.99 -12.13
CA CYS A 237 -16.49 13.52 -12.28
C CYS A 237 -16.70 12.78 -10.96
N ILE A 238 -17.46 13.35 -10.04
CA ILE A 238 -17.88 12.70 -8.78
C ILE A 238 -19.25 12.04 -8.91
N LEU A 239 -19.50 11.03 -8.08
CA LEU A 239 -20.77 10.31 -8.04
C LEU A 239 -21.87 11.18 -7.42
N ALA A 240 -21.57 11.85 -6.31
CA ALA A 240 -22.47 12.72 -5.58
C ALA A 240 -21.69 13.85 -4.88
N ARG A 241 -22.37 14.95 -4.50
CA ARG A 241 -21.72 16.08 -3.83
C ARG A 241 -21.04 15.72 -2.52
N ASN A 242 -21.59 14.79 -1.76
CA ASN A 242 -21.02 14.28 -0.51
C ASN A 242 -19.81 13.36 -0.72
N SER A 243 -19.45 13.03 -1.95
CA SER A 243 -18.22 12.30 -2.26
C SER A 243 -16.95 13.11 -2.01
N VAL A 244 -17.06 14.43 -1.79
CA VAL A 244 -15.90 15.30 -1.56
C VAL A 244 -15.97 15.89 -0.16
N GLN A 245 -14.89 15.74 0.59
CA GLN A 245 -14.70 16.29 1.94
C GLN A 245 -13.59 17.33 1.91
N LEU A 246 -13.98 18.61 1.88
CA LEU A 246 -13.06 19.76 1.82
C LEU A 246 -12.84 20.42 3.19
N GLY A 247 -13.85 20.49 4.03
CA GLY A 247 -13.83 21.27 5.26
C GLY A 247 -13.08 20.61 6.41
N ASN A 248 -12.49 21.44 7.27
CA ASN A 248 -12.10 21.01 8.61
C ASN A 248 -13.37 20.97 9.46
N PHE A 249 -13.81 19.79 9.84
CA PHE A 249 -14.94 19.61 10.78
C PHE A 249 -14.51 19.88 12.25
N LEU A 250 -13.45 20.65 12.46
CA LEU A 250 -13.12 21.15 13.80
C LEU A 250 -14.03 22.36 14.08
N LYS A 251 -15.06 22.11 14.88
CA LYS A 251 -15.73 23.16 15.65
C LYS A 251 -14.81 23.62 16.74
#